data_36eb1f17358b416e1a85401d092ee68f
#
_entry.id   36eb1f17358b416e1a85401d092ee68f
#
_cell.length_a   1.000
_cell.length_b   1.000
_cell.length_c   1.000
_cell.angle_alpha   90.00
_cell.angle_beta   90.00
_cell.angle_gamma   90.00
#
_symmetry.space_group_name_H-M   'P 1'
#
loop_
_entity.id
_entity.type
_entity.pdbx_description
1 polymer ?
#
loop_
_entity_poly.entity_id
_entity_poly.type
_entity_poly.pdbx_seq_one_letter_code
_entity_poly.pdbx_strand_id
1 'polypeptide(L)'
;MKRTGEAVKVRPYFLSLDQEEFCSHFNTLFYSQLYAQTNNRELFIYDKSTVISPSYALLQETFAAVPEVTYISEMKPAATLLHAKEASRFAPLLSSRSVQDLRTKAREALTWNPVMLGKMLPVLEENYLPPDNNIDVGIHIRAPVKFDSVRAPAVQTYVEAVAGVATRLGKTDISVFVMVDEPAQFEEFKRLAPKTWVLFTIHPRNGLVRGGKIGTMGRHSVVVKLAAYVEYLTELYCMQKCSNIICNLSIDTGRFLYLTASATSFRSLDVPTWTPF
;
A
#
# COMPACT_ATOMS: atom_id res chain seq x y z
N MET A 1 28.20 43.99 -18.90
CA MET A 1 28.19 42.54 -19.20
C MET A 1 26.98 41.89 -18.54
N LYS A 2 25.91 41.60 -19.29
CA LYS A 2 24.74 40.85 -18.80
C LYS A 2 25.11 39.37 -18.90
N ARG A 3 25.29 38.68 -17.78
CA ARG A 3 25.29 37.23 -17.76
C ARG A 3 23.86 36.76 -18.04
N THR A 4 23.61 36.31 -19.26
CA THR A 4 22.43 35.52 -19.61
C THR A 4 22.50 34.24 -18.80
N GLY A 5 21.61 34.12 -17.81
CA GLY A 5 21.48 32.89 -17.05
C GLY A 5 21.07 31.77 -18.03
N GLU A 6 21.99 30.89 -18.35
CA GLU A 6 21.66 29.62 -18.99
C GLU A 6 20.73 28.90 -18.05
N ALA A 7 19.49 28.67 -18.47
CA ALA A 7 18.56 27.80 -17.78
C ALA A 7 19.25 26.43 -17.64
N VAL A 8 19.53 26.05 -16.40
CA VAL A 8 20.08 24.72 -16.10
C VAL A 8 19.10 23.72 -16.70
N LYS A 9 19.49 23.02 -17.76
CA LYS A 9 18.69 21.93 -18.35
C LYS A 9 18.52 20.85 -17.31
N VAL A 10 17.38 20.86 -16.63
CA VAL A 10 16.98 19.82 -15.71
C VAL A 10 16.84 18.52 -16.52
N ARG A 11 17.65 17.51 -16.22
CA ARG A 11 17.53 16.21 -16.88
C ARG A 11 16.38 15.46 -16.22
N PRO A 12 15.31 15.11 -16.95
CA PRO A 12 14.17 14.40 -16.38
C PRO A 12 14.55 12.97 -15.95
N TYR A 13 13.89 12.47 -14.91
CA TYR A 13 13.87 11.04 -14.58
C TYR A 13 12.63 10.39 -15.18
N PHE A 14 12.79 9.14 -15.63
CA PHE A 14 11.70 8.33 -16.15
C PHE A 14 11.58 7.06 -15.29
N LEU A 15 10.42 6.83 -14.73
CA LEU A 15 10.08 5.63 -13.98
C LEU A 15 9.18 4.74 -14.85
N SER A 16 9.58 3.48 -15.05
CA SER A 16 8.69 2.47 -15.64
C SER A 16 8.13 1.61 -14.53
N LEU A 17 6.80 1.55 -14.43
CA LEU A 17 6.08 0.65 -13.53
C LEU A 17 5.70 -0.61 -14.31
N ASP A 18 6.25 -1.73 -13.92
CA ASP A 18 6.00 -3.04 -14.53
C ASP A 18 4.79 -3.74 -13.88
N GLN A 19 4.67 -5.07 -14.03
CA GLN A 19 3.56 -5.88 -13.51
C GLN A 19 3.70 -6.23 -12.02
N GLU A 20 4.04 -5.26 -11.18
CA GLU A 20 4.18 -5.46 -9.74
C GLU A 20 2.86 -5.19 -8.99
N GLU A 21 2.85 -5.53 -7.71
CA GLU A 21 1.71 -5.28 -6.83
C GLU A 21 1.53 -3.77 -6.58
N PHE A 22 0.29 -3.33 -6.33
CA PHE A 22 -0.05 -1.93 -6.10
C PHE A 22 0.82 -1.24 -5.03
N CYS A 23 1.03 -1.89 -3.88
CA CYS A 23 1.85 -1.31 -2.81
C CYS A 23 3.32 -1.16 -3.21
N SER A 24 3.85 -2.10 -4.01
CA SER A 24 5.18 -2.00 -4.61
C SER A 24 5.28 -0.80 -5.55
N HIS A 25 4.29 -0.63 -6.44
CA HIS A 25 4.21 0.53 -7.33
C HIS A 25 4.16 1.85 -6.57
N PHE A 26 3.33 1.94 -5.52
CA PHE A 26 3.24 3.14 -4.70
C PHE A 26 4.57 3.44 -4.00
N ASN A 27 5.17 2.46 -3.34
CA ASN A 27 6.45 2.63 -2.66
C ASN A 27 7.53 3.10 -3.64
N THR A 28 7.61 2.48 -4.82
CA THR A 28 8.56 2.85 -5.87
C THR A 28 8.33 4.26 -6.39
N LEU A 29 7.06 4.64 -6.64
CA LEU A 29 6.70 5.99 -7.04
C LEU A 29 7.12 7.02 -5.99
N PHE A 30 6.75 6.79 -4.75
CA PHE A 30 7.04 7.69 -3.64
C PHE A 30 8.54 7.91 -3.45
N TYR A 31 9.33 6.84 -3.47
CA TYR A 31 10.79 6.96 -3.36
C TYR A 31 11.41 7.66 -4.57
N SER A 32 10.91 7.40 -5.78
CA SER A 32 11.36 8.06 -7.00
C SER A 32 11.05 9.56 -6.99
N GLN A 33 9.88 9.94 -6.47
CA GLN A 33 9.48 11.34 -6.31
C GLN A 33 10.42 12.06 -5.32
N LEU A 34 10.67 11.49 -4.16
CA LEU A 34 11.61 12.05 -3.18
C LEU A 34 13.01 12.21 -3.77
N TYR A 35 13.46 11.22 -4.54
CA TYR A 35 14.75 11.27 -5.19
C TYR A 35 14.83 12.36 -6.27
N ALA A 36 13.79 12.50 -7.08
CA ALA A 36 13.69 13.54 -8.10
C ALA A 36 13.70 14.95 -7.47
N GLN A 37 12.89 15.17 -6.43
CA GLN A 37 12.83 16.43 -5.67
C GLN A 37 14.19 16.79 -5.07
N THR A 38 14.87 15.83 -4.40
CA THR A 38 16.18 16.08 -3.78
C THR A 38 17.25 16.46 -4.80
N ASN A 39 17.14 15.97 -6.02
CA ASN A 39 18.07 16.26 -7.12
C ASN A 39 17.59 17.38 -8.04
N ASN A 40 16.51 18.10 -7.68
CA ASN A 40 15.89 19.15 -8.47
C ASN A 40 15.61 18.71 -9.91
N ARG A 41 14.87 17.58 -10.06
CA ARG A 41 14.52 16.98 -11.34
C ARG A 41 13.03 16.71 -11.46
N GLU A 42 12.53 16.78 -12.68
CA GLU A 42 11.16 16.36 -12.99
C GLU A 42 11.08 14.83 -13.05
N LEU A 43 10.00 14.26 -12.51
CA LEU A 43 9.70 12.83 -12.58
C LEU A 43 8.62 12.56 -13.62
N PHE A 44 8.95 11.75 -14.61
CA PHE A 44 8.02 11.24 -15.61
C PHE A 44 7.74 9.77 -15.33
N ILE A 45 6.47 9.39 -15.31
CA ILE A 45 6.05 8.01 -15.06
C ILE A 45 5.46 7.44 -16.33
N TYR A 46 5.99 6.29 -16.71
CA TYR A 46 5.43 5.43 -17.73
C TYR A 46 4.80 4.22 -17.04
N ASP A 47 3.47 4.29 -16.87
CA ASP A 47 2.72 3.22 -16.24
C ASP A 47 2.41 2.12 -17.28
N LYS A 48 3.20 1.05 -17.23
CA LYS A 48 3.01 -0.17 -18.05
C LYS A 48 2.17 -1.21 -17.35
N SER A 49 1.59 -0.87 -16.20
CA SER A 49 0.79 -1.82 -15.46
C SER A 49 -0.39 -2.32 -16.29
N THR A 50 -0.26 -3.53 -16.80
CA THR A 50 -1.34 -4.23 -17.51
C THR A 50 -2.18 -5.09 -16.57
N VAL A 51 -2.05 -4.87 -15.26
CA VAL A 51 -2.68 -5.68 -14.21
C VAL A 51 -4.19 -5.76 -14.42
N ILE A 52 -4.84 -4.64 -14.75
CA ILE A 52 -6.28 -4.59 -15.04
C ILE A 52 -6.52 -4.62 -16.54
N SER A 53 -5.94 -3.67 -17.27
CA SER A 53 -5.96 -3.61 -18.73
C SER A 53 -4.82 -2.71 -19.23
N PRO A 54 -4.40 -2.82 -20.52
CA PRO A 54 -3.39 -1.94 -21.09
C PRO A 54 -3.76 -0.46 -21.11
N SER A 55 -5.05 -0.15 -20.97
CA SER A 55 -5.58 1.22 -20.97
C SER A 55 -5.90 1.75 -19.56
N TYR A 56 -5.64 0.97 -18.50
CA TYR A 56 -5.96 1.35 -17.13
C TYR A 56 -4.70 1.80 -16.40
N ALA A 57 -4.59 3.09 -16.20
CA ALA A 57 -3.48 3.69 -15.45
C ALA A 57 -3.73 3.56 -13.94
N LEU A 58 -3.20 2.50 -13.35
CA LEU A 58 -3.51 2.02 -12.00
C LEU A 58 -3.38 3.10 -10.92
N LEU A 59 -2.25 3.79 -10.89
CA LEU A 59 -1.98 4.83 -9.89
C LEU A 59 -2.78 6.11 -10.14
N GLN A 60 -2.94 6.53 -11.39
CA GLN A 60 -3.72 7.71 -11.76
C GLN A 60 -5.19 7.59 -11.39
N GLU A 61 -5.76 6.39 -11.59
CA GLU A 61 -7.17 6.13 -11.26
C GLU A 61 -7.39 6.02 -9.75
N THR A 62 -6.36 5.64 -9.00
CA THR A 62 -6.45 5.41 -7.56
C THR A 62 -6.23 6.68 -6.75
N PHE A 63 -5.26 7.50 -7.14
CA PHE A 63 -4.93 8.73 -6.42
C PHE A 63 -5.29 9.98 -7.22
N ALA A 64 -5.60 11.05 -6.52
CA ALA A 64 -5.60 12.38 -7.11
C ALA A 64 -4.18 12.70 -7.61
N ALA A 65 -4.07 13.72 -8.46
CA ALA A 65 -2.78 14.10 -9.06
C ALA A 65 -1.65 14.17 -8.02
N VAL A 66 -0.62 13.33 -8.20
CA VAL A 66 0.57 13.38 -7.35
C VAL A 66 1.36 14.63 -7.76
N PRO A 67 1.67 15.56 -6.84
CA PRO A 67 2.40 16.77 -7.17
C PRO A 67 3.74 16.45 -7.83
N GLU A 68 4.14 17.29 -8.81
CA GLU A 68 5.45 17.23 -9.48
C GLU A 68 5.73 15.92 -10.26
N VAL A 69 4.69 15.16 -10.59
CA VAL A 69 4.77 13.95 -11.39
C VAL A 69 4.01 14.13 -12.69
N THR A 70 4.65 13.80 -13.81
CA THR A 70 4.03 13.82 -15.14
C THR A 70 3.90 12.40 -15.66
N TYR A 71 2.67 11.97 -15.94
CA TYR A 71 2.42 10.69 -16.59
C TYR A 71 2.58 10.82 -18.10
N ILE A 72 3.24 9.83 -18.71
CA ILE A 72 3.48 9.79 -20.14
C ILE A 72 2.96 8.50 -20.76
N SER A 73 2.40 8.60 -21.96
CA SER A 73 1.89 7.45 -22.72
C SER A 73 2.97 6.69 -23.49
N GLU A 74 4.08 7.37 -23.80
CA GLU A 74 5.17 6.80 -24.58
C GLU A 74 6.53 7.16 -23.98
N MET A 75 7.45 6.20 -23.96
CA MET A 75 8.82 6.40 -23.48
C MET A 75 9.70 7.00 -24.59
N LYS A 76 10.39 8.10 -24.27
CA LYS A 76 11.38 8.66 -25.18
C LYS A 76 12.68 7.83 -25.17
N PRO A 77 13.25 7.44 -26.30
CA PRO A 77 14.41 6.53 -26.38
C PRO A 77 15.68 6.99 -25.67
N ALA A 78 15.82 8.30 -25.40
CA ALA A 78 17.01 8.88 -24.76
C ALA A 78 16.86 9.10 -23.25
N ALA A 79 15.83 8.50 -22.63
CA ALA A 79 15.50 8.72 -21.23
C ALA A 79 16.41 7.91 -20.28
N THR A 80 16.87 8.54 -19.22
CA THR A 80 17.49 7.81 -18.10
C THR A 80 16.40 7.12 -17.31
N LEU A 81 16.22 5.82 -17.51
CA LEU A 81 15.27 4.99 -16.79
C LEU A 81 15.72 4.81 -15.33
N LEU A 82 14.83 5.15 -14.41
CA LEU A 82 14.88 4.64 -13.05
C LEU A 82 14.12 3.32 -13.06
N HIS A 83 14.83 2.20 -12.97
CA HIS A 83 14.17 0.92 -12.75
C HIS A 83 13.87 0.76 -11.27
N ALA A 84 12.70 0.22 -10.95
CA ALA A 84 12.31 -0.13 -9.58
C ALA A 84 13.39 -0.99 -8.86
N LYS A 85 14.16 -1.75 -9.63
CA LYS A 85 15.29 -2.59 -9.13
C LYS A 85 16.52 -1.79 -8.68
N GLU A 86 16.58 -0.48 -8.92
CA GLU A 86 17.68 0.38 -8.44
C GLU A 86 17.43 0.92 -7.02
N ALA A 87 16.77 0.13 -6.19
CA ALA A 87 16.51 0.42 -4.77
C ALA A 87 17.72 0.95 -4.01
N SER A 88 18.93 0.47 -4.35
CA SER A 88 20.19 0.95 -3.77
C SER A 88 20.43 2.46 -3.98
N ARG A 89 19.85 3.07 -5.01
CA ARG A 89 19.98 4.53 -5.25
C ARG A 89 19.16 5.37 -4.28
N PHE A 90 18.05 4.83 -3.75
CA PHE A 90 17.19 5.54 -2.82
C PHE A 90 17.63 5.36 -1.36
N ALA A 91 18.32 4.29 -1.04
CA ALA A 91 18.70 3.96 0.33
C ALA A 91 19.46 5.09 1.06
N PRO A 92 20.51 5.75 0.48
CA PRO A 92 21.18 6.86 1.15
C PRO A 92 20.28 8.05 1.42
N LEU A 93 19.36 8.35 0.50
CA LEU A 93 18.43 9.46 0.63
C LEU A 93 17.40 9.20 1.74
N LEU A 94 16.86 7.98 1.77
CA LEU A 94 15.82 7.61 2.73
C LEU A 94 16.41 7.45 4.14
N SER A 95 17.64 6.94 4.27
CA SER A 95 18.34 6.85 5.56
C SER A 95 18.74 8.20 6.15
N SER A 96 18.86 9.25 5.33
CA SER A 96 19.14 10.62 5.79
C SER A 96 17.90 11.35 6.34
N ARG A 97 16.69 10.83 6.11
CA ARG A 97 15.43 11.43 6.54
C ARG A 97 14.87 10.75 7.77
N SER A 98 14.18 11.50 8.61
CA SER A 98 13.43 10.88 9.69
C SER A 98 12.23 10.12 9.15
N VAL A 99 11.87 9.01 9.80
CA VAL A 99 10.68 8.24 9.45
C VAL A 99 9.41 9.11 9.50
N GLN A 100 9.36 10.06 10.45
CA GLN A 100 8.23 10.97 10.58
C GLN A 100 8.10 11.92 9.36
N ASP A 101 9.22 12.43 8.84
CA ASP A 101 9.22 13.23 7.60
C ASP A 101 8.72 12.40 6.42
N LEU A 102 9.20 11.16 6.28
CA LEU A 102 8.75 10.25 5.23
C LEU A 102 7.25 9.95 5.32
N ARG A 103 6.73 9.70 6.52
CA ARG A 103 5.28 9.48 6.75
C ARG A 103 4.44 10.70 6.39
N THR A 104 4.90 11.88 6.74
CA THR A 104 4.21 13.14 6.40
C THR A 104 4.14 13.29 4.89
N LYS A 105 5.27 13.17 4.20
CA LYS A 105 5.33 13.28 2.73
C LYS A 105 4.55 12.20 2.00
N ALA A 106 4.57 10.96 2.49
CA ALA A 106 3.79 9.87 1.89
C ALA A 106 2.28 10.14 2.00
N ARG A 107 1.81 10.68 3.12
CA ARG A 107 0.39 11.05 3.30
C ARG A 107 -0.02 12.25 2.45
N GLU A 108 0.86 13.23 2.26
CA GLU A 108 0.64 14.35 1.34
C GLU A 108 0.54 13.88 -0.11
N ALA A 109 1.41 12.94 -0.51
CA ALA A 109 1.40 12.36 -1.85
C ALA A 109 0.19 11.44 -2.09
N LEU A 110 -0.37 10.86 -1.04
CA LEU A 110 -1.46 9.90 -1.11
C LEU A 110 -2.81 10.58 -0.84
N THR A 111 -3.39 11.19 -1.86
CA THR A 111 -4.78 11.66 -1.82
C THR A 111 -5.63 10.72 -2.69
N TRP A 112 -6.58 10.02 -2.06
CA TRP A 112 -7.48 9.13 -2.78
C TRP A 112 -8.31 9.88 -3.82
N ASN A 113 -8.38 9.35 -5.04
CA ASN A 113 -9.23 9.90 -6.08
C ASN A 113 -10.72 9.80 -5.66
N PRO A 114 -11.50 10.91 -5.70
CA PRO A 114 -12.93 10.88 -5.34
C PRO A 114 -13.75 9.84 -6.11
N VAL A 115 -13.41 9.60 -7.39
CA VAL A 115 -14.07 8.56 -8.21
C VAL A 115 -13.77 7.17 -7.65
N MET A 116 -12.52 6.91 -7.21
CA MET A 116 -12.16 5.65 -6.58
C MET A 116 -12.84 5.49 -5.23
N LEU A 117 -12.89 6.52 -4.41
CA LEU A 117 -13.66 6.51 -3.15
C LEU A 117 -15.13 6.18 -3.39
N GLY A 118 -15.76 6.76 -4.43
CA GLY A 118 -17.12 6.42 -4.83
C GLY A 118 -17.31 4.94 -5.21
N LYS A 119 -16.30 4.29 -5.80
CA LYS A 119 -16.32 2.85 -6.09
C LYS A 119 -16.13 1.99 -4.83
N MET A 120 -15.45 2.49 -3.81
CA MET A 120 -15.23 1.78 -2.54
C MET A 120 -16.46 1.81 -1.63
N LEU A 121 -17.29 2.86 -1.67
CA LEU A 121 -18.45 3.01 -0.80
C LEU A 121 -19.37 1.79 -0.77
N PRO A 122 -19.82 1.23 -1.91
CA PRO A 122 -20.65 0.02 -1.90
C PRO A 122 -19.98 -1.17 -1.21
N VAL A 123 -18.64 -1.30 -1.34
CA VAL A 123 -17.90 -2.38 -0.68
C VAL A 123 -17.90 -2.20 0.84
N LEU A 124 -17.75 -0.96 1.32
CA LEU A 124 -17.82 -0.63 2.75
C LEU A 124 -19.21 -0.94 3.32
N GLU A 125 -20.27 -0.51 2.63
CA GLU A 125 -21.66 -0.73 3.03
C GLU A 125 -22.02 -2.22 3.09
N GLU A 126 -21.67 -3.00 2.08
CA GLU A 126 -21.96 -4.44 2.01
C GLU A 126 -21.24 -5.24 3.10
N ASN A 127 -20.09 -4.78 3.57
CA ASN A 127 -19.34 -5.44 4.64
C ASN A 127 -19.59 -4.84 6.03
N TYR A 128 -20.63 -4.00 6.17
CA TYR A 128 -21.05 -3.39 7.43
C TYR A 128 -19.94 -2.66 8.17
N LEU A 129 -19.00 -2.06 7.43
CA LEU A 129 -17.90 -1.31 8.02
C LEU A 129 -18.42 0.00 8.61
N PRO A 130 -17.94 0.41 9.81
CA PRO A 130 -18.37 1.67 10.42
C PRO A 130 -18.07 2.84 9.47
N PRO A 131 -19.03 3.74 9.21
CA PRO A 131 -18.83 4.85 8.28
C PRO A 131 -17.75 5.84 8.74
N ASP A 132 -17.56 5.97 10.04
CA ASP A 132 -16.48 6.77 10.65
C ASP A 132 -15.13 6.03 10.70
N ASN A 133 -15.10 4.75 10.30
CA ASN A 133 -13.91 3.87 10.33
C ASN A 133 -13.17 3.89 11.67
N ASN A 134 -13.89 4.06 12.78
CA ASN A 134 -13.31 4.07 14.12
C ASN A 134 -13.05 2.63 14.60
N ILE A 135 -12.03 1.99 14.04
CA ILE A 135 -11.62 0.62 14.34
C ILE A 135 -10.36 0.65 15.21
N ASP A 136 -10.40 -0.05 16.33
CA ASP A 136 -9.31 -0.04 17.31
C ASP A 136 -8.01 -0.61 16.72
N VAL A 137 -8.09 -1.74 16.00
CA VAL A 137 -6.91 -2.44 15.48
C VAL A 137 -7.12 -2.92 14.04
N GLY A 138 -6.20 -2.63 13.16
CA GLY A 138 -6.08 -3.25 11.85
C GLY A 138 -4.95 -4.28 11.83
N ILE A 139 -5.21 -5.46 11.28
CA ILE A 139 -4.18 -6.49 11.09
C ILE A 139 -4.11 -6.94 9.64
N HIS A 140 -2.89 -7.18 9.15
CA HIS A 140 -2.67 -7.84 7.86
C HIS A 140 -1.98 -9.18 8.08
N ILE A 141 -2.70 -10.27 7.86
CA ILE A 141 -2.21 -11.64 7.99
C ILE A 141 -1.70 -12.11 6.63
N ARG A 142 -0.39 -12.29 6.54
CA ARG A 142 0.28 -12.74 5.33
C ARG A 142 0.20 -14.26 5.16
N ALA A 143 -0.06 -14.71 3.93
CA ALA A 143 0.08 -16.12 3.58
C ALA A 143 1.56 -16.54 3.52
N PRO A 144 1.90 -17.78 3.91
CA PRO A 144 3.24 -18.32 3.73
C PRO A 144 3.60 -18.38 2.23
N VAL A 145 4.72 -17.80 1.84
CA VAL A 145 5.24 -17.91 0.48
C VAL A 145 6.41 -18.90 0.45
N LYS A 146 6.36 -19.88 -0.45
CA LYS A 146 7.32 -21.01 -0.49
C LYS A 146 8.79 -20.61 -0.63
N PHE A 147 9.07 -19.44 -1.18
CA PHE A 147 10.42 -18.99 -1.50
C PHE A 147 10.82 -17.72 -0.72
N ASP A 148 10.08 -17.40 0.34
CA ASP A 148 10.37 -16.21 1.11
C ASP A 148 11.44 -16.50 2.18
N SER A 149 12.41 -15.61 2.29
CA SER A 149 13.45 -15.69 3.33
C SER A 149 12.89 -15.41 4.73
N VAL A 150 11.73 -14.74 4.80
CA VAL A 150 11.06 -14.42 6.06
C VAL A 150 9.80 -15.28 6.21
N ARG A 151 9.82 -16.14 7.23
CA ARG A 151 8.67 -16.98 7.55
C ARG A 151 7.48 -16.14 8.01
N ALA A 152 6.33 -16.33 7.39
CA ALA A 152 5.09 -15.70 7.83
C ALA A 152 4.75 -16.13 9.28
N PRO A 153 4.41 -15.19 10.19
CA PRO A 153 3.97 -15.51 11.53
C PRO A 153 2.71 -16.39 11.52
N ALA A 154 2.57 -17.28 12.51
CA ALA A 154 1.34 -18.03 12.70
C ALA A 154 0.17 -17.10 13.05
N VAL A 155 -1.06 -17.47 12.70
CA VAL A 155 -2.26 -16.68 12.99
C VAL A 155 -2.41 -16.41 14.50
N GLN A 156 -2.04 -17.35 15.34
CA GLN A 156 -2.00 -17.19 16.79
C GLN A 156 -1.15 -15.98 17.25
N THR A 157 -0.03 -15.72 16.59
CA THR A 157 0.84 -14.56 16.90
C THR A 157 0.11 -13.23 16.69
N TYR A 158 -0.74 -13.15 15.66
CA TYR A 158 -1.57 -11.96 15.44
C TYR A 158 -2.62 -11.79 16.53
N VAL A 159 -3.27 -12.88 16.96
CA VAL A 159 -4.24 -12.84 18.08
C VAL A 159 -3.58 -12.34 19.35
N GLU A 160 -2.41 -12.85 19.70
CA GLU A 160 -1.63 -12.40 20.86
C GLU A 160 -1.20 -10.93 20.76
N ALA A 161 -0.83 -10.49 19.55
CA ALA A 161 -0.46 -9.11 19.33
C ALA A 161 -1.65 -8.15 19.51
N VAL A 162 -2.84 -8.54 19.01
CA VAL A 162 -4.09 -7.79 19.20
C VAL A 162 -4.49 -7.77 20.67
N ALA A 163 -4.39 -8.90 21.38
CA ALA A 163 -4.64 -8.97 22.83
C ALA A 163 -3.74 -8.02 23.62
N GLY A 164 -2.47 -7.91 23.22
CA GLY A 164 -1.55 -6.93 23.80
C GLY A 164 -1.96 -5.47 23.58
N VAL A 165 -2.57 -5.17 22.41
CA VAL A 165 -3.15 -3.85 22.15
C VAL A 165 -4.39 -3.62 23.03
N ALA A 166 -5.30 -4.58 23.13
CA ALA A 166 -6.49 -4.52 23.95
C ALA A 166 -6.14 -4.23 25.42
N THR A 167 -5.16 -4.95 25.96
CA THR A 167 -4.64 -4.73 27.33
C THR A 167 -4.11 -3.31 27.51
N ARG A 168 -3.32 -2.79 26.56
CA ARG A 168 -2.79 -1.43 26.61
C ARG A 168 -3.88 -0.36 26.57
N LEU A 169 -4.97 -0.63 25.84
CA LEU A 169 -6.14 0.26 25.75
C LEU A 169 -7.09 0.13 26.95
N GLY A 170 -6.89 -0.88 27.83
CA GLY A 170 -7.79 -1.18 28.94
C GLY A 170 -9.17 -1.67 28.49
N LYS A 171 -9.25 -2.32 27.31
CA LYS A 171 -10.50 -2.81 26.70
C LYS A 171 -10.55 -4.32 26.68
N THR A 172 -11.72 -4.90 26.98
CA THR A 172 -12.03 -6.32 26.81
C THR A 172 -12.68 -6.63 25.46
N ASP A 173 -13.44 -5.68 24.97
CA ASP A 173 -14.14 -5.66 23.70
C ASP A 173 -13.51 -4.62 22.78
N ILE A 174 -12.97 -5.07 21.68
CA ILE A 174 -12.31 -4.23 20.68
C ILE A 174 -12.83 -4.54 19.29
N SER A 175 -12.75 -3.53 18.42
CA SER A 175 -13.01 -3.67 17.00
C SER A 175 -11.71 -3.99 16.25
N VAL A 176 -11.73 -5.05 15.43
CA VAL A 176 -10.56 -5.50 14.67
C VAL A 176 -10.90 -5.62 13.21
N PHE A 177 -10.21 -4.89 12.36
CA PHE A 177 -10.24 -5.10 10.92
C PHE A 177 -9.17 -6.10 10.51
N VAL A 178 -9.58 -7.17 9.84
CA VAL A 178 -8.72 -8.29 9.47
C VAL A 178 -8.58 -8.35 7.95
N MET A 179 -7.44 -7.90 7.47
CA MET A 179 -7.00 -8.07 6.09
C MET A 179 -6.18 -9.37 5.98
N VAL A 180 -6.47 -10.22 5.02
CA VAL A 180 -5.80 -11.52 4.86
C VAL A 180 -5.43 -11.78 3.39
N ASP A 181 -4.35 -12.50 3.16
CA ASP A 181 -3.99 -12.98 1.82
C ASP A 181 -4.86 -14.18 1.39
N GLU A 182 -5.29 -15.01 2.36
CA GLU A 182 -6.11 -16.20 2.11
C GLU A 182 -7.31 -16.24 3.05
N PRO A 183 -8.53 -16.57 2.56
CA PRO A 183 -9.75 -16.60 3.37
C PRO A 183 -9.66 -17.54 4.59
N ALA A 184 -8.93 -18.65 4.45
CA ALA A 184 -8.72 -19.62 5.55
C ALA A 184 -8.07 -18.99 6.79
N GLN A 185 -7.21 -17.98 6.59
CA GLN A 185 -6.55 -17.25 7.69
C GLN A 185 -7.54 -16.43 8.51
N PHE A 186 -8.57 -15.86 7.87
CA PHE A 186 -9.63 -15.15 8.59
C PHE A 186 -10.45 -16.11 9.46
N GLU A 187 -10.83 -17.28 8.92
CA GLU A 187 -11.58 -18.27 9.68
C GLU A 187 -10.76 -18.82 10.86
N GLU A 188 -9.46 -19.02 10.67
CA GLU A 188 -8.55 -19.41 11.75
C GLU A 188 -8.46 -18.30 12.81
N PHE A 189 -8.26 -17.04 12.41
CA PHE A 189 -8.21 -15.91 13.33
C PHE A 189 -9.51 -15.79 14.13
N LYS A 190 -10.66 -15.87 13.46
CA LYS A 190 -11.99 -15.81 14.08
C LYS A 190 -12.20 -16.94 15.11
N ARG A 191 -11.67 -18.13 14.85
CA ARG A 191 -11.74 -19.27 15.78
C ARG A 191 -10.88 -19.04 17.02
N LEU A 192 -9.73 -18.40 16.88
CA LEU A 192 -8.75 -18.17 17.95
C LEU A 192 -9.04 -16.89 18.76
N ALA A 193 -9.67 -15.91 18.16
CA ALA A 193 -9.98 -14.62 18.77
C ALA A 193 -11.01 -14.75 19.91
N PRO A 194 -10.91 -13.95 20.99
CA PRO A 194 -11.94 -13.83 22.01
C PRO A 194 -13.30 -13.47 21.41
N LYS A 195 -14.38 -14.06 21.92
CA LYS A 195 -15.74 -13.84 21.43
C LYS A 195 -16.27 -12.42 21.66
N THR A 196 -15.62 -11.67 22.53
CA THR A 196 -15.94 -10.26 22.81
C THR A 196 -15.43 -9.30 21.74
N TRP A 197 -14.53 -9.75 20.85
CA TRP A 197 -14.01 -8.90 19.77
C TRP A 197 -15.00 -8.81 18.61
N VAL A 198 -15.17 -7.61 18.08
CA VAL A 198 -15.96 -7.34 16.86
C VAL A 198 -15.01 -7.40 15.67
N LEU A 199 -15.17 -8.39 14.81
CA LEU A 199 -14.30 -8.63 13.66
C LEU A 199 -14.93 -8.10 12.37
N PHE A 200 -14.16 -7.31 11.64
CA PHE A 200 -14.50 -6.80 10.31
C PHE A 200 -13.51 -7.38 9.29
N THR A 201 -14.00 -7.69 8.12
CA THR A 201 -13.18 -8.06 6.95
C THR A 201 -13.95 -7.77 5.69
N ILE A 202 -13.27 -7.59 4.57
CA ILE A 202 -13.93 -7.53 3.27
C ILE A 202 -14.00 -8.95 2.72
N HIS A 203 -15.20 -9.44 2.47
CA HIS A 203 -15.40 -10.74 1.85
C HIS A 203 -15.22 -10.63 0.34
N PRO A 204 -14.24 -11.37 -0.27
CA PRO A 204 -14.05 -11.30 -1.72
C PRO A 204 -15.29 -11.81 -2.43
N ARG A 205 -15.82 -11.01 -3.34
CA ARG A 205 -16.87 -11.44 -4.27
C ARG A 205 -16.26 -12.50 -5.20
N ASN A 206 -17.00 -13.56 -5.46
CA ASN A 206 -16.63 -14.61 -6.41
C ASN A 206 -15.42 -15.48 -6.05
N GLY A 207 -15.03 -15.60 -4.79
CA GLY A 207 -13.94 -16.48 -4.35
C GLY A 207 -12.58 -16.16 -4.96
N LEU A 208 -12.38 -14.94 -5.41
CA LEU A 208 -11.14 -14.48 -6.01
C LEU A 208 -10.04 -14.37 -4.94
N VAL A 209 -8.82 -14.66 -5.36
CA VAL A 209 -7.63 -14.54 -4.53
C VAL A 209 -7.45 -13.11 -4.07
N ARG A 210 -7.29 -12.93 -2.76
CA ARG A 210 -7.01 -11.62 -2.14
C ARG A 210 -5.56 -11.20 -2.32
N GLY A 211 -5.32 -9.94 -1.99
CA GLY A 211 -3.98 -9.35 -1.98
C GLY A 211 -3.47 -8.96 -3.36
N GLY A 212 -2.25 -8.54 -3.42
CA GLY A 212 -1.57 -8.04 -4.61
C GLY A 212 -1.45 -8.98 -5.81
N LYS A 213 -2.03 -10.18 -5.72
CA LYS A 213 -2.01 -11.20 -6.78
C LYS A 213 -3.02 -10.95 -7.91
N ILE A 214 -3.58 -9.75 -8.03
CA ILE A 214 -4.49 -9.40 -9.15
C ILE A 214 -3.79 -9.63 -10.50
N GLY A 215 -2.49 -9.44 -10.58
CA GLY A 215 -1.68 -9.78 -11.75
C GLY A 215 -1.74 -11.26 -12.17
N THR A 216 -2.01 -12.17 -11.23
CA THR A 216 -2.15 -13.61 -11.52
C THR A 216 -3.52 -13.98 -12.11
N MET A 217 -4.47 -13.04 -12.12
CA MET A 217 -5.82 -13.20 -12.68
C MET A 217 -5.85 -13.14 -14.22
N GLY A 218 -4.79 -13.55 -14.90
CA GLY A 218 -4.55 -13.35 -16.35
C GLY A 218 -5.72 -13.63 -17.29
N ARG A 219 -6.58 -14.61 -16.98
CA ARG A 219 -7.73 -15.01 -17.81
C ARG A 219 -9.07 -14.36 -17.42
N HIS A 220 -9.12 -13.61 -16.33
CA HIS A 220 -10.36 -12.96 -15.92
C HIS A 220 -10.65 -11.70 -16.73
N SER A 221 -11.95 -11.38 -16.87
CA SER A 221 -12.35 -10.14 -17.53
C SER A 221 -11.87 -8.89 -16.78
N VAL A 222 -11.75 -7.77 -17.49
CA VAL A 222 -11.39 -6.47 -16.91
C VAL A 222 -12.32 -6.09 -15.75
N VAL A 223 -13.63 -6.36 -15.90
CA VAL A 223 -14.63 -6.06 -14.87
C VAL A 223 -14.35 -6.82 -13.57
N VAL A 224 -14.03 -8.11 -13.67
CA VAL A 224 -13.71 -8.96 -12.51
C VAL A 224 -12.40 -8.50 -11.84
N LYS A 225 -11.38 -8.19 -12.63
CA LYS A 225 -10.12 -7.66 -12.10
C LYS A 225 -10.30 -6.31 -11.41
N LEU A 226 -11.11 -5.42 -12.00
CA LEU A 226 -11.38 -4.11 -11.41
C LEU A 226 -12.16 -4.25 -10.09
N ALA A 227 -13.16 -5.14 -10.02
CA ALA A 227 -13.88 -5.40 -8.78
C ALA A 227 -12.95 -5.89 -7.67
N ALA A 228 -12.10 -6.90 -7.95
CA ALA A 228 -11.12 -7.40 -6.99
C ALA A 228 -10.12 -6.31 -6.57
N TYR A 229 -9.74 -5.43 -7.50
CA TYR A 229 -8.85 -4.32 -7.20
C TYR A 229 -9.51 -3.28 -6.28
N VAL A 230 -10.77 -2.93 -6.52
CA VAL A 230 -11.54 -2.01 -5.65
C VAL A 230 -11.69 -2.61 -4.25
N GLU A 231 -11.97 -3.91 -4.12
CA GLU A 231 -12.01 -4.61 -2.83
C GLU A 231 -10.67 -4.49 -2.09
N TYR A 232 -9.56 -4.78 -2.76
CA TYR A 232 -8.22 -4.67 -2.18
C TYR A 232 -7.87 -3.24 -1.75
N LEU A 233 -8.19 -2.23 -2.59
CA LEU A 233 -7.99 -0.83 -2.21
C LEU A 233 -8.86 -0.42 -1.03
N THR A 234 -10.07 -0.99 -0.92
CA THR A 234 -10.95 -0.75 0.22
C THR A 234 -10.36 -1.36 1.50
N GLU A 235 -9.76 -2.54 1.43
CA GLU A 235 -9.02 -3.13 2.57
C GLU A 235 -7.88 -2.20 3.03
N LEU A 236 -7.06 -1.70 2.10
CA LEU A 236 -5.99 -0.77 2.41
C LEU A 236 -6.51 0.55 3.03
N TYR A 237 -7.61 1.07 2.49
CA TYR A 237 -8.27 2.26 3.02
C TYR A 237 -8.75 2.05 4.46
N CYS A 238 -9.40 0.92 4.76
CA CYS A 238 -9.82 0.56 6.12
C CYS A 238 -8.63 0.43 7.06
N MET A 239 -7.57 -0.27 6.63
CA MET A 239 -6.34 -0.40 7.41
C MET A 239 -5.71 0.95 7.75
N GLN A 240 -5.70 1.91 6.81
CA GLN A 240 -5.15 3.25 7.05
C GLN A 240 -5.93 4.04 8.10
N LYS A 241 -7.20 3.72 8.33
CA LYS A 241 -8.07 4.38 9.29
C LYS A 241 -8.04 3.77 10.69
N CYS A 242 -7.47 2.57 10.85
CA CYS A 242 -7.35 1.93 12.15
C CYS A 242 -6.42 2.71 13.09
N SER A 243 -6.79 2.75 14.38
CA SER A 243 -6.00 3.47 15.41
C SER A 243 -4.66 2.79 15.71
N ASN A 244 -4.61 1.45 15.60
CA ASN A 244 -3.40 0.66 15.78
C ASN A 244 -3.27 -0.29 14.59
N ILE A 245 -2.05 -0.52 14.10
CA ILE A 245 -1.80 -1.44 12.99
C ILE A 245 -0.79 -2.50 13.40
N ILE A 246 -1.10 -3.76 13.05
CA ILE A 246 -0.22 -4.92 13.20
C ILE A 246 -0.04 -5.56 11.82
N CYS A 247 1.18 -5.59 11.32
CA CYS A 247 1.48 -6.21 10.03
C CYS A 247 2.96 -6.61 9.92
N ASN A 248 3.39 -6.99 8.74
CA ASN A 248 4.76 -7.41 8.44
C ASN A 248 5.45 -6.31 7.62
N LEU A 249 6.55 -5.74 8.13
CA LEU A 249 7.31 -4.69 7.45
C LEU A 249 8.27 -5.21 6.37
N SER A 250 8.50 -6.52 6.30
CA SER A 250 9.31 -7.11 5.22
C SER A 250 8.63 -7.09 3.86
N ILE A 251 7.31 -6.77 3.81
CA ILE A 251 6.51 -6.76 2.58
C ILE A 251 6.04 -5.35 2.22
N ASP A 252 5.77 -5.15 0.92
CA ASP A 252 5.38 -3.85 0.40
C ASP A 252 4.07 -3.31 0.97
N THR A 253 3.07 -4.18 1.22
CA THR A 253 1.82 -3.80 1.88
C THR A 253 2.08 -3.23 3.29
N GLY A 254 2.94 -3.89 4.06
CA GLY A 254 3.31 -3.40 5.40
C GLY A 254 4.05 -2.08 5.36
N ARG A 255 5.00 -1.91 4.44
CA ARG A 255 5.74 -0.67 4.22
C ARG A 255 4.81 0.47 3.79
N PHE A 256 3.90 0.20 2.86
CA PHE A 256 2.87 1.13 2.43
C PHE A 256 2.01 1.61 3.61
N LEU A 257 1.45 0.69 4.39
CA LEU A 257 0.63 1.01 5.55
C LEU A 257 1.41 1.81 6.60
N TYR A 258 2.67 1.43 6.86
CA TYR A 258 3.53 2.16 7.81
C TYR A 258 3.72 3.62 7.40
N LEU A 259 3.93 3.89 6.11
CA LEU A 259 4.13 5.24 5.61
C LEU A 259 2.83 6.06 5.57
N THR A 260 1.72 5.44 5.19
CA THR A 260 0.50 6.17 4.80
C THR A 260 -0.58 6.22 5.87
N ALA A 261 -0.61 5.25 6.79
CA ALA A 261 -1.67 5.19 7.80
C ALA A 261 -1.53 6.30 8.86
N SER A 262 -2.68 6.77 9.35
CA SER A 262 -2.79 7.72 10.46
C SER A 262 -2.66 7.08 11.83
N ALA A 263 -2.44 5.77 11.90
CA ALA A 263 -2.36 5.00 13.15
C ALA A 263 -1.42 5.63 14.20
N THR A 264 -1.88 5.66 15.43
CA THR A 264 -1.11 6.15 16.58
C THR A 264 -0.04 5.16 17.02
N SER A 265 -0.24 3.88 16.72
CA SER A 265 0.70 2.80 17.02
C SER A 265 0.80 1.82 15.86
N PHE A 266 2.03 1.36 15.62
CA PHE A 266 2.35 0.40 14.58
C PHE A 266 3.25 -0.70 15.16
N ARG A 267 2.89 -1.96 14.94
CA ARG A 267 3.67 -3.13 15.38
C ARG A 267 3.96 -4.05 14.21
N SER A 268 5.24 -4.28 13.96
CA SER A 268 5.69 -5.32 13.04
C SER A 268 5.84 -6.65 13.76
N LEU A 269 5.47 -7.75 13.09
CA LEU A 269 5.61 -9.11 13.61
C LEU A 269 6.82 -9.87 13.03
N ASP A 270 7.53 -9.30 12.09
CA ASP A 270 8.67 -9.94 11.43
C ASP A 270 9.98 -9.18 11.60
N VAL A 271 10.04 -7.93 11.25
CA VAL A 271 11.24 -7.10 11.40
C VAL A 271 10.97 -5.96 12.38
N PRO A 272 11.93 -5.66 13.30
CA PRO A 272 11.69 -4.70 14.40
C PRO A 272 11.64 -3.25 13.92
N THR A 273 12.29 -2.97 12.80
CA THR A 273 12.41 -1.60 12.28
C THR A 273 12.01 -1.55 10.82
N TRP A 274 11.33 -0.46 10.48
CA TRP A 274 11.03 -0.19 9.09
C TRP A 274 12.31 0.14 8.30
N THR A 275 12.43 -0.48 7.13
CA THR A 275 13.43 -0.13 6.12
C THR A 275 12.72 0.07 4.79
N PRO A 276 13.23 0.96 3.92
CA PRO A 276 12.60 1.21 2.62
C PRO A 276 12.64 -0.01 1.67
N PHE A 277 13.57 -0.96 1.92
CA PHE A 277 13.84 -2.12 1.04
C PHE A 277 14.02 -3.39 1.86
#